data_e61dbc5928fa5873073e6ef40429624e
#
_entry.id   e61dbc5928fa5873073e6ef40429624e
#
_cell.length_a   1.000
_cell.length_b   1.000
_cell.length_c   1.000
_cell.angle_alpha   90.00
_cell.angle_beta   90.00
_cell.angle_gamma   90.00
#
_symmetry.space_group_name_H-M   'P 1'
#
loop_
_entity.id
_entity.type
_entity.pdbx_description
1 polymer ?
#
loop_
_entity_poly.entity_id
_entity_poly.type
_entity_poly.pdbx_seq_one_letter_code
_entity_poly.pdbx_strand_id
1 'polypeptide(L)'
;GHLTPRGALRFFASKLAPTVFALFGFSAAAHAFDLQQLSDQLAKPSVIHGSFIQEKHLRALPQPLVSKGTFVLAKDHGLLWLLKTPLQQDYRISAQGIARRDANGWQTLPNKSAGAEQNRLFLAVLQGDSSGLQRDFDLQLQGEAEQWKLTLTPRSLLLKQVFNQINIDGGTLVHTIELLETQGDSTVLRMQDSSADLPLSAAEQHDFAQ
;
A
#
# COMPACT_ATOMS: atom_id res chain seq x y z
N GLY A 1 -59.82 10.75 81.73
CA GLY A 1 -58.68 11.18 82.52
C GLY A 1 -57.36 10.78 81.89
N HIS A 2 -56.54 11.81 81.74
CA HIS A 2 -55.08 11.81 81.81
C HIS A 2 -54.23 11.13 80.74
N LEU A 3 -53.62 11.98 80.01
CA LEU A 3 -52.22 12.50 80.03
C LEU A 3 -51.27 11.75 79.09
N THR A 4 -50.88 12.50 78.11
CA THR A 4 -49.64 12.26 77.31
C THR A 4 -48.39 12.24 78.16
N PRO A 5 -47.29 11.65 77.64
CA PRO A 5 -46.20 12.53 77.29
C PRO A 5 -45.45 12.20 75.97
N ARG A 6 -44.96 13.29 75.51
CA ARG A 6 -44.06 13.57 74.40
C ARG A 6 -42.79 12.69 74.46
N GLY A 7 -42.51 12.05 73.34
CA GLY A 7 -41.18 11.49 73.03
C GLY A 7 -40.61 12.14 71.80
N ALA A 8 -39.58 12.93 72.01
CA ALA A 8 -38.89 13.66 70.94
C ALA A 8 -38.11 12.72 70.07
N LEU A 9 -38.44 12.65 68.79
CA LEU A 9 -37.60 12.03 67.79
C LEU A 9 -36.51 13.00 67.37
N ARG A 10 -35.28 12.68 67.68
CA ARG A 10 -34.10 13.35 67.17
C ARG A 10 -33.82 12.86 65.75
N PHE A 11 -33.95 13.75 64.79
CA PHE A 11 -33.48 13.54 63.41
C PHE A 11 -31.98 13.70 63.40
N PHE A 12 -31.28 12.59 63.11
CA PHE A 12 -29.89 12.63 62.74
C PHE A 12 -29.83 13.00 61.25
N ALA A 13 -29.44 14.23 60.97
CA ALA A 13 -29.13 14.67 59.61
C ALA A 13 -27.75 14.07 59.23
N SER A 14 -27.72 13.00 58.50
CA SER A 14 -26.54 12.53 57.81
C SER A 14 -26.25 13.45 56.62
N LYS A 15 -25.16 14.17 56.73
CA LYS A 15 -24.58 14.95 55.61
C LYS A 15 -23.95 13.94 54.67
N LEU A 16 -24.63 13.64 53.56
CA LEU A 16 -24.06 12.99 52.40
C LEU A 16 -23.21 14.03 51.65
N ALA A 17 -21.92 13.89 51.71
CA ALA A 17 -21.00 14.63 50.85
C ALA A 17 -21.13 14.12 49.40
N PRO A 18 -21.27 14.99 48.41
CA PRO A 18 -21.24 14.53 47.04
C PRO A 18 -19.79 14.21 46.66
N THR A 19 -19.50 12.93 46.51
CA THR A 19 -18.25 12.49 45.90
C THR A 19 -18.33 12.80 44.41
N VAL A 20 -17.71 13.90 44.02
CA VAL A 20 -17.50 14.24 42.61
C VAL A 20 -16.45 13.27 42.08
N PHE A 21 -16.89 12.23 41.39
CA PHE A 21 -16.04 11.40 40.56
C PHE A 21 -15.66 12.25 39.34
N ALA A 22 -14.50 12.88 39.36
CA ALA A 22 -13.88 13.47 38.20
C ALA A 22 -13.44 12.32 37.27
N LEU A 23 -14.27 11.99 36.31
CA LEU A 23 -13.89 11.16 35.17
C LEU A 23 -12.88 11.97 34.36
N PHE A 24 -11.60 11.80 34.66
CA PHE A 24 -10.54 12.15 33.73
C PHE A 24 -10.67 11.24 32.52
N GLY A 25 -11.43 11.70 31.53
CA GLY A 25 -11.41 11.12 30.20
C GLY A 25 -10.01 11.30 29.65
N PHE A 26 -9.19 10.25 29.71
CA PHE A 26 -8.02 10.13 28.86
C PHE A 26 -8.55 10.05 27.42
N SER A 27 -8.68 11.18 26.75
CA SER A 27 -8.73 11.23 25.31
C SER A 27 -7.35 10.78 24.83
N ALA A 28 -7.16 9.48 24.66
CA ALA A 28 -6.09 8.98 23.84
C ALA A 28 -6.37 9.59 22.46
N ALA A 29 -5.58 10.56 22.05
CA ALA A 29 -5.55 11.03 20.69
C ALA A 29 -5.15 9.82 19.86
N ALA A 30 -6.13 9.14 19.26
CA ALA A 30 -5.89 8.11 18.28
C ALA A 30 -5.21 8.84 17.12
N HIS A 31 -3.88 8.73 17.03
CA HIS A 31 -3.16 9.16 15.86
C HIS A 31 -3.66 8.32 14.70
N ALA A 32 -4.44 8.95 13.81
CA ALA A 32 -4.86 8.30 12.57
C ALA A 32 -3.62 7.90 11.78
N PHE A 33 -3.65 6.68 11.22
CA PHE A 33 -2.60 6.19 10.32
C PHE A 33 -2.54 7.11 9.10
N ASP A 34 -1.40 7.72 8.82
CA ASP A 34 -1.23 8.71 7.78
C ASP A 34 -0.29 8.26 6.65
N LEU A 35 -0.20 9.06 5.58
CA LEU A 35 0.63 8.77 4.41
C LEU A 35 2.11 8.67 4.75
N GLN A 36 2.60 9.45 5.70
CA GLN A 36 4.00 9.38 6.12
C GLN A 36 4.30 8.07 6.83
N GLN A 37 3.40 7.62 7.71
CA GLN A 37 3.53 6.34 8.41
C GLN A 37 3.47 5.18 7.43
N LEU A 38 2.58 5.22 6.42
CA LEU A 38 2.53 4.23 5.35
C LEU A 38 3.84 4.20 4.55
N SER A 39 4.32 5.36 4.13
CA SER A 39 5.59 5.50 3.39
C SER A 39 6.76 4.91 4.18
N ASP A 40 6.89 5.25 5.46
CA ASP A 40 7.94 4.74 6.34
C ASP A 40 7.85 3.22 6.50
N GLN A 41 6.63 2.69 6.65
CA GLN A 41 6.38 1.25 6.78
C GLN A 41 6.80 0.48 5.53
N LEU A 42 6.44 0.96 4.33
CA LEU A 42 6.78 0.33 3.06
C LEU A 42 8.26 0.49 2.70
N ALA A 43 8.89 1.56 3.12
CA ALA A 43 10.32 1.82 2.88
C ALA A 43 11.25 1.08 3.85
N LYS A 44 10.73 0.50 4.92
CA LYS A 44 11.52 -0.14 5.97
C LYS A 44 12.31 -1.38 5.53
N PRO A 45 11.74 -2.33 4.75
CA PRO A 45 12.49 -3.49 4.27
C PRO A 45 13.55 -3.08 3.25
N SER A 46 14.76 -3.66 3.38
CA SER A 46 15.83 -3.44 2.39
C SER A 46 15.61 -4.27 1.12
N VAL A 47 15.10 -5.48 1.28
CA VAL A 47 14.87 -6.44 0.19
C VAL A 47 13.56 -7.15 0.45
N ILE A 48 12.72 -7.26 -0.57
CA ILE A 48 11.48 -8.04 -0.55
C ILE A 48 11.52 -9.03 -1.71
N HIS A 49 11.28 -10.30 -1.41
CA HIS A 49 11.02 -11.36 -2.39
C HIS A 49 9.55 -11.74 -2.34
N GLY A 50 8.99 -12.09 -3.47
CA GLY A 50 7.62 -12.59 -3.54
C GLY A 50 7.25 -13.13 -4.91
N SER A 51 6.01 -13.54 -5.03
CA SER A 51 5.40 -13.91 -6.29
C SER A 51 4.24 -12.96 -6.62
N PHE A 52 3.79 -12.98 -7.86
CA PHE A 52 2.65 -12.17 -8.28
C PHE A 52 1.76 -12.92 -9.26
N ILE A 53 0.49 -12.52 -9.27
CA ILE A 53 -0.48 -12.83 -10.30
C ILE A 53 -0.98 -11.50 -10.85
N GLN A 54 -0.89 -11.33 -12.16
CA GLN A 54 -1.43 -10.17 -12.87
C GLN A 54 -2.57 -10.61 -13.77
N GLU A 55 -3.73 -9.99 -13.60
CA GLU A 55 -4.90 -10.20 -14.45
C GLU A 55 -5.19 -8.91 -15.21
N LYS A 56 -5.10 -8.95 -16.53
CA LYS A 56 -5.50 -7.85 -17.38
C LYS A 56 -6.87 -8.12 -17.98
N HIS A 57 -7.84 -7.33 -17.57
CA HIS A 57 -9.21 -7.37 -18.04
C HIS A 57 -9.36 -6.38 -19.19
N LEU A 58 -9.47 -6.91 -20.40
CA LEU A 58 -9.75 -6.12 -21.60
C LEU A 58 -11.24 -6.14 -21.87
N ARG A 59 -11.84 -4.97 -22.06
CA ARG A 59 -13.27 -4.85 -22.35
C ARG A 59 -13.70 -5.70 -23.56
N ALA A 60 -12.81 -5.90 -24.50
CA ALA A 60 -13.05 -6.69 -25.70
C ALA A 60 -12.99 -8.22 -25.49
N LEU A 61 -12.49 -8.69 -24.36
CA LEU A 61 -12.31 -10.11 -24.09
C LEU A 61 -13.16 -10.58 -22.90
N PRO A 62 -13.83 -11.75 -23.03
CA PRO A 62 -14.66 -12.27 -21.93
C PRO A 62 -13.86 -12.82 -20.75
N GLN A 63 -12.59 -13.14 -20.95
CA GLN A 63 -11.69 -13.68 -19.93
C GLN A 63 -10.45 -12.81 -19.79
N PRO A 64 -9.91 -12.63 -18.57
CA PRO A 64 -8.70 -11.86 -18.37
C PRO A 64 -7.47 -12.58 -18.95
N LEU A 65 -6.49 -11.78 -19.34
CA LEU A 65 -5.16 -12.27 -19.64
C LEU A 65 -4.40 -12.41 -18.32
N VAL A 66 -4.00 -13.62 -17.98
CA VAL A 66 -3.33 -13.93 -16.70
C VAL A 66 -1.85 -14.16 -16.91
N SER A 67 -1.03 -13.42 -16.17
CA SER A 67 0.41 -13.60 -16.10
C SER A 67 0.83 -13.89 -14.66
N LYS A 68 1.85 -14.71 -14.49
CA LYS A 68 2.39 -15.05 -13.16
C LYS A 68 3.90 -15.00 -13.18
N GLY A 69 4.48 -14.67 -12.05
CA GLY A 69 5.92 -14.65 -11.90
C GLY A 69 6.37 -14.40 -10.47
N THR A 70 7.63 -14.04 -10.34
CA THR A 70 8.26 -13.65 -9.08
C THR A 70 8.84 -12.25 -9.20
N PHE A 71 9.09 -11.62 -8.05
CA PHE A 71 9.72 -10.31 -8.03
C PHE A 71 10.74 -10.21 -6.90
N VAL A 72 11.70 -9.33 -7.08
CA VAL A 72 12.67 -8.94 -6.07
C VAL A 72 12.73 -7.42 -6.04
N LEU A 73 12.35 -6.83 -4.92
CA LEU A 73 12.49 -5.40 -4.68
C LEU A 73 13.71 -5.16 -3.79
N ALA A 74 14.65 -4.37 -4.27
CA ALA A 74 15.80 -3.95 -3.49
C ALA A 74 15.82 -2.42 -3.40
N LYS A 75 15.76 -1.87 -2.18
CA LYS A 75 15.52 -0.46 -1.88
C LYS A 75 16.43 0.49 -2.68
N ASP A 76 17.71 0.18 -2.81
CA ASP A 76 18.68 1.03 -3.46
C ASP A 76 18.98 0.64 -4.93
N HIS A 77 18.33 -0.38 -5.43
CA HIS A 77 18.58 -0.92 -6.77
C HIS A 77 17.37 -0.89 -7.70
N GLY A 78 16.18 -1.11 -7.18
CA GLY A 78 14.96 -1.16 -7.95
C GLY A 78 14.22 -2.49 -7.84
N LEU A 79 13.63 -2.92 -8.94
CA LEU A 79 12.73 -4.07 -9.00
C LEU A 79 13.15 -5.01 -10.14
N LEU A 80 13.32 -6.29 -9.81
CA LEU A 80 13.35 -7.39 -10.77
C LEU A 80 11.94 -7.95 -10.89
N TRP A 81 11.39 -7.95 -12.08
CA TRP A 81 10.06 -8.43 -12.40
C TRP A 81 10.17 -9.61 -13.36
N LEU A 82 9.98 -10.82 -12.84
CA LEU A 82 10.36 -12.06 -13.51
C LEU A 82 9.10 -12.83 -13.90
N LEU A 83 8.59 -12.58 -15.10
CA LEU A 83 7.46 -13.30 -15.67
C LEU A 83 7.84 -14.75 -15.95
N LYS A 84 6.99 -15.69 -15.55
CA LYS A 84 7.15 -17.13 -15.75
C LYS A 84 6.13 -17.71 -16.73
N THR A 85 4.89 -17.22 -16.66
CA THR A 85 3.79 -17.70 -17.50
C THR A 85 2.91 -16.52 -17.94
N PRO A 86 2.29 -16.59 -19.16
CA PRO A 86 2.42 -17.60 -20.18
C PRO A 86 3.76 -17.55 -20.93
N LEU A 87 4.45 -16.41 -20.89
CA LEU A 87 5.76 -16.19 -21.51
C LEU A 87 6.79 -15.91 -20.42
N GLN A 88 7.95 -16.48 -20.56
CA GLN A 88 9.08 -16.17 -19.68
C GLN A 88 9.76 -14.90 -20.16
N GLN A 89 9.78 -13.88 -19.30
CA GLN A 89 10.39 -12.59 -19.62
C GLN A 89 10.80 -11.86 -18.35
N ASP A 90 12.03 -11.45 -18.29
CA ASP A 90 12.58 -10.72 -17.14
C ASP A 90 12.72 -9.24 -17.46
N TYR A 91 12.27 -8.42 -16.49
CA TYR A 91 12.40 -6.97 -16.51
C TYR A 91 13.16 -6.48 -15.28
N ARG A 92 13.97 -5.47 -15.46
CA ARG A 92 14.59 -4.69 -14.38
C ARG A 92 14.09 -3.26 -14.48
N ILE A 93 13.53 -2.77 -13.37
CA ILE A 93 12.98 -1.43 -13.26
C ILE A 93 13.78 -0.68 -12.22
N SER A 94 14.36 0.45 -12.59
CA SER A 94 15.19 1.26 -11.70
C SER A 94 15.00 2.75 -11.99
N ALA A 95 15.69 3.61 -11.24
CA ALA A 95 15.70 5.04 -11.50
C ALA A 95 16.26 5.39 -12.88
N GLN A 96 17.13 4.54 -13.45
CA GLN A 96 17.69 4.72 -14.78
C GLN A 96 16.72 4.32 -15.91
N GLY A 97 15.67 3.60 -15.60
CA GLY A 97 14.65 3.16 -16.57
C GLY A 97 14.34 1.68 -16.47
N ILE A 98 13.83 1.15 -17.57
CA ILE A 98 13.40 -0.25 -17.68
C ILE A 98 14.34 -0.96 -18.64
N ALA A 99 14.82 -2.11 -18.24
CA ALA A 99 15.55 -3.03 -19.09
C ALA A 99 14.82 -4.37 -19.18
N ARG A 100 14.94 -5.02 -20.30
CA ARG A 100 14.42 -6.36 -20.55
C ARG A 100 15.60 -7.29 -20.85
N ARG A 101 15.57 -8.48 -20.31
CA ARG A 101 16.61 -9.50 -20.59
C ARG A 101 16.27 -10.26 -21.86
N ASP A 102 17.22 -10.34 -22.76
CA ASP A 102 17.19 -11.20 -23.95
C ASP A 102 18.43 -12.13 -24.00
N ALA A 103 18.67 -12.77 -25.14
CA ALA A 103 19.80 -13.67 -25.32
C ALA A 103 21.16 -12.98 -25.18
N ASN A 104 21.22 -11.66 -25.36
CA ASN A 104 22.43 -10.84 -25.27
C ASN A 104 22.59 -10.13 -23.93
N GLY A 105 21.70 -10.40 -22.95
CA GLY A 105 21.68 -9.78 -21.64
C GLY A 105 20.63 -8.70 -21.50
N TRP A 106 20.86 -7.75 -20.59
CA TRP A 106 19.91 -6.67 -20.31
C TRP A 106 19.94 -5.59 -21.38
N GLN A 107 18.78 -5.31 -21.98
CA GLN A 107 18.60 -4.27 -23.00
C GLN A 107 17.68 -3.17 -22.47
N THR A 108 18.17 -1.94 -22.44
CA THR A 108 17.38 -0.79 -22.01
C THR A 108 16.24 -0.52 -23.00
N LEU A 109 15.03 -0.38 -22.49
CA LEU A 109 13.85 -0.05 -23.28
C LEU A 109 13.66 1.48 -23.38
N PRO A 110 13.02 1.97 -24.47
CA PRO A 110 12.70 3.38 -24.60
C PRO A 110 11.79 3.88 -23.46
N ASN A 111 12.14 5.04 -22.89
CA ASN A 111 11.47 5.60 -21.70
C ASN A 111 10.08 6.19 -21.94
N LYS A 112 9.54 6.17 -23.14
CA LYS A 112 8.30 6.88 -23.52
C LYS A 112 7.10 5.98 -23.81
N SER A 113 7.11 4.73 -23.37
CA SER A 113 5.95 3.86 -23.55
C SER A 113 4.97 3.95 -22.37
N ALA A 114 3.67 3.72 -22.61
CA ALA A 114 2.67 3.63 -21.54
C ALA A 114 3.02 2.53 -20.51
N GLY A 115 3.64 1.44 -20.95
CA GLY A 115 4.15 0.40 -20.07
C GLY A 115 5.28 0.87 -19.16
N ALA A 116 6.14 1.81 -19.60
CA ALA A 116 7.20 2.39 -18.79
C ALA A 116 6.65 3.21 -17.61
N GLU A 117 5.61 4.01 -17.84
CA GLU A 117 4.95 4.79 -16.79
C GLU A 117 4.27 3.88 -15.76
N GLN A 118 3.59 2.82 -16.20
CA GLN A 118 2.98 1.84 -15.31
C GLN A 118 4.03 1.15 -14.41
N ASN A 119 5.17 0.79 -14.97
CA ASN A 119 6.24 0.13 -14.22
C ASN A 119 6.92 1.07 -13.21
N ARG A 120 7.10 2.34 -13.56
CA ARG A 120 7.59 3.35 -12.61
C ARG A 120 6.64 3.55 -11.45
N LEU A 121 5.34 3.57 -11.74
CA LEU A 121 4.30 3.64 -10.72
C LEU A 121 4.40 2.45 -9.75
N PHE A 122 4.53 1.24 -10.27
CA PHE A 122 4.70 0.05 -9.43
C PHE A 122 5.93 0.15 -8.54
N LEU A 123 7.05 0.59 -9.09
CA LEU A 123 8.26 0.79 -8.30
C LEU A 123 8.05 1.81 -7.18
N ALA A 124 7.50 2.97 -7.49
CA ALA A 124 7.23 4.02 -6.49
C ALA A 124 6.30 3.53 -5.37
N VAL A 125 5.23 2.81 -5.71
CA VAL A 125 4.29 2.23 -4.75
C VAL A 125 4.98 1.22 -3.84
N LEU A 126 5.70 0.27 -4.43
CA LEU A 126 6.34 -0.82 -3.68
C LEU A 126 7.47 -0.32 -2.79
N GLN A 127 8.15 0.76 -3.16
CA GLN A 127 9.20 1.40 -2.36
C GLN A 127 8.67 2.38 -1.30
N GLY A 128 7.38 2.70 -1.32
CA GLY A 128 6.80 3.69 -0.43
C GLY A 128 7.20 5.13 -0.75
N ASP A 129 7.51 5.43 -2.02
CA ASP A 129 7.84 6.80 -2.47
C ASP A 129 6.59 7.67 -2.59
N SER A 130 6.12 8.19 -1.45
CA SER A 130 4.94 9.04 -1.38
C SER A 130 5.14 10.40 -2.06
N SER A 131 6.35 10.94 -2.07
CA SER A 131 6.63 12.26 -2.67
C SER A 131 6.48 12.23 -4.20
N GLY A 132 6.98 11.17 -4.84
CA GLY A 132 6.80 10.96 -6.27
C GLY A 132 5.34 10.76 -6.65
N LEU A 133 4.60 10.00 -5.85
CA LEU A 133 3.16 9.77 -6.07
C LEU A 133 2.33 11.03 -5.88
N GLN A 134 2.59 11.82 -4.83
CA GLN A 134 1.85 13.06 -4.54
C GLN A 134 2.01 14.14 -5.63
N ARG A 135 3.10 14.12 -6.36
CA ARG A 135 3.30 15.03 -7.48
C ARG A 135 2.29 14.77 -8.61
N ASP A 136 2.00 13.52 -8.88
CA ASP A 136 1.23 13.09 -10.04
C ASP A 136 -0.21 12.69 -9.72
N PHE A 137 -0.50 12.41 -8.45
CA PHE A 137 -1.81 11.94 -7.98
C PHE A 137 -2.27 12.65 -6.71
N ASP A 138 -3.58 12.75 -6.57
CA ASP A 138 -4.23 13.01 -5.28
C ASP A 138 -4.36 11.66 -4.55
N LEU A 139 -3.89 11.61 -3.31
CA LEU A 139 -3.84 10.40 -2.50
C LEU A 139 -4.88 10.46 -1.38
N GLN A 140 -5.65 9.38 -1.23
CA GLN A 140 -6.57 9.17 -0.10
C GLN A 140 -6.23 7.86 0.59
N LEU A 141 -5.87 7.93 1.86
CA LEU A 141 -5.55 6.79 2.70
C LEU A 141 -6.69 6.52 3.67
N GLN A 142 -7.06 5.24 3.79
CA GLN A 142 -8.03 4.73 4.76
C GLN A 142 -7.48 3.50 5.45
N GLY A 143 -7.90 3.28 6.70
CA GLY A 143 -7.55 2.08 7.47
C GLY A 143 -6.40 2.30 8.44
N GLU A 144 -5.78 1.21 8.83
CA GLU A 144 -4.75 1.09 9.85
C GLU A 144 -3.47 0.50 9.25
N ALA A 145 -2.39 0.45 10.02
CA ALA A 145 -1.09 -0.04 9.56
C ALA A 145 -1.13 -1.48 9.02
N GLU A 146 -1.96 -2.34 9.61
CA GLU A 146 -2.10 -3.75 9.23
C GLU A 146 -3.11 -3.99 8.12
N GLN A 147 -3.99 -3.03 7.85
CA GLN A 147 -5.02 -3.11 6.81
C GLN A 147 -5.39 -1.72 6.32
N TRP A 148 -4.78 -1.31 5.24
CA TRP A 148 -4.96 0.00 4.64
C TRP A 148 -5.40 -0.10 3.18
N LYS A 149 -6.01 0.97 2.72
CA LYS A 149 -6.36 1.18 1.31
C LYS A 149 -5.94 2.59 0.89
N LEU A 150 -5.21 2.68 -0.21
CA LEU A 150 -4.76 3.92 -0.81
C LEU A 150 -5.43 4.07 -2.18
N THR A 151 -6.10 5.20 -2.39
CA THR A 151 -6.71 5.56 -3.67
C THR A 151 -5.90 6.69 -4.29
N LEU A 152 -5.47 6.50 -5.54
CA LEU A 152 -4.74 7.47 -6.33
C LEU A 152 -5.65 7.98 -7.46
N THR A 153 -5.87 9.29 -7.49
CA THR A 153 -6.60 9.96 -8.58
C THR A 153 -5.62 10.80 -9.38
N PRO A 154 -5.48 10.59 -10.70
CA PRO A 154 -4.53 11.35 -11.52
C PRO A 154 -4.79 12.85 -11.48
N ARG A 155 -3.73 13.64 -11.38
CA ARG A 155 -3.76 15.11 -11.40
C ARG A 155 -3.42 15.66 -12.79
N SER A 156 -2.39 15.11 -13.44
CA SER A 156 -1.95 15.58 -14.75
C SER A 156 -2.90 15.16 -15.86
N LEU A 157 -3.01 15.98 -16.91
CA LEU A 157 -3.82 15.67 -18.09
C LEU A 157 -3.35 14.39 -18.78
N LEU A 158 -2.04 14.16 -18.80
CA LEU A 158 -1.46 12.97 -19.44
C LEU A 158 -1.90 11.68 -18.71
N LEU A 159 -1.81 11.65 -17.39
CA LEU A 159 -2.24 10.49 -16.61
C LEU A 159 -3.76 10.29 -16.64
N LYS A 160 -4.54 11.37 -16.68
CA LYS A 160 -5.99 11.32 -16.81
C LYS A 160 -6.44 10.71 -18.15
N GLN A 161 -5.59 10.74 -19.17
CA GLN A 161 -5.87 10.07 -20.44
C GLN A 161 -5.70 8.54 -20.36
N VAL A 162 -4.94 8.05 -19.37
CA VAL A 162 -4.62 6.63 -19.21
C VAL A 162 -5.42 6.00 -18.09
N PHE A 163 -5.47 6.65 -16.92
CA PHE A 163 -6.08 6.10 -15.72
C PHE A 163 -7.25 6.95 -15.22
N ASN A 164 -8.32 6.28 -14.81
CA ASN A 164 -9.38 6.88 -14.01
C ASN A 164 -8.99 6.92 -12.54
N GLN A 165 -8.46 5.82 -12.03
CA GLN A 165 -8.13 5.62 -10.63
C GLN A 165 -7.19 4.44 -10.47
N ILE A 166 -6.39 4.49 -9.42
CA ILE A 166 -5.55 3.38 -8.99
C ILE A 166 -5.88 3.09 -7.53
N ASN A 167 -6.17 1.84 -7.20
CA ASN A 167 -6.45 1.38 -5.84
C ASN A 167 -5.33 0.45 -5.40
N ILE A 168 -4.81 0.69 -4.19
CA ILE A 168 -3.76 -0.13 -3.61
C ILE A 168 -4.19 -0.52 -2.21
N ASP A 169 -4.01 -1.77 -1.85
CA ASP A 169 -4.23 -2.23 -0.50
C ASP A 169 -3.05 -3.06 0.02
N GLY A 170 -2.98 -3.19 1.30
CA GLY A 170 -1.94 -3.97 1.94
C GLY A 170 -2.04 -3.98 3.46
N GLY A 171 -1.01 -4.50 4.05
CA GLY A 171 -0.73 -4.54 5.48
C GLY A 171 0.69 -4.06 5.72
N THR A 172 1.55 -4.89 6.29
CA THR A 172 2.99 -4.59 6.42
C THR A 172 3.64 -4.34 5.05
N LEU A 173 3.18 -5.04 4.02
CA LEU A 173 3.61 -4.91 2.63
C LEU A 173 2.38 -4.72 1.73
N VAL A 174 2.62 -4.28 0.50
CA VAL A 174 1.56 -4.18 -0.53
C VAL A 174 1.01 -5.56 -0.86
N HIS A 175 -0.32 -5.69 -0.93
CA HIS A 175 -1.01 -6.93 -1.33
C HIS A 175 -1.57 -6.84 -2.75
N THR A 176 -2.28 -5.76 -3.06
CA THR A 176 -2.99 -5.63 -4.33
C THR A 176 -2.79 -4.24 -4.93
N ILE A 177 -2.61 -4.19 -6.23
CA ILE A 177 -2.64 -2.96 -7.02
C ILE A 177 -3.67 -3.15 -8.14
N GLU A 178 -4.66 -2.27 -8.20
CA GLU A 178 -5.69 -2.25 -9.23
C GLU A 178 -5.59 -0.96 -10.04
N LEU A 179 -5.44 -1.11 -11.35
CA LEU A 179 -5.41 0.00 -12.30
C LEU A 179 -6.72 0.03 -13.06
N LEU A 180 -7.47 1.12 -12.93
CA LEU A 180 -8.69 1.37 -13.69
C LEU A 180 -8.36 2.31 -14.86
N GLU A 181 -8.36 1.79 -16.05
CA GLU A 181 -8.00 2.53 -17.26
C GLU A 181 -9.22 3.27 -17.85
N THR A 182 -8.97 4.41 -18.51
CA THR A 182 -10.04 5.28 -19.01
C THR A 182 -10.91 4.65 -20.09
N GLN A 183 -10.39 3.63 -20.80
CA GLN A 183 -11.12 2.96 -21.87
C GLN A 183 -11.93 1.74 -21.39
N GLY A 184 -12.03 1.54 -20.08
CA GLY A 184 -12.78 0.44 -19.48
C GLY A 184 -11.99 -0.85 -19.31
N ASP A 185 -10.70 -0.84 -19.60
CA ASP A 185 -9.79 -1.93 -19.27
C ASP A 185 -9.33 -1.77 -17.80
N SER A 186 -8.91 -2.87 -17.20
CA SER A 186 -8.33 -2.84 -15.86
C SER A 186 -7.24 -3.88 -15.71
N THR A 187 -6.34 -3.61 -14.76
CA THR A 187 -5.29 -4.56 -14.39
C THR A 187 -5.35 -4.75 -12.88
N VAL A 188 -5.37 -5.99 -12.44
CA VAL A 188 -5.25 -6.35 -11.02
C VAL A 188 -3.97 -7.12 -10.82
N LEU A 189 -3.11 -6.61 -9.96
CA LEU A 189 -1.84 -7.21 -9.58
C LEU A 189 -1.93 -7.65 -8.12
N ARG A 190 -1.78 -8.95 -7.88
CA ARG A 190 -1.75 -9.53 -6.53
C ARG A 190 -0.36 -9.99 -6.19
N MET A 191 0.20 -9.41 -5.13
CA MET A 191 1.47 -9.82 -4.56
C MET A 191 1.22 -10.97 -3.58
N GLN A 192 1.95 -12.05 -3.71
CA GLN A 192 1.78 -13.26 -2.90
C GLN A 192 3.13 -13.68 -2.30
N ASP A 193 3.07 -14.32 -1.15
CA ASP A 193 4.24 -14.89 -0.48
C ASP A 193 5.39 -13.88 -0.32
N SER A 194 5.04 -12.61 -0.11
CA SER A 194 6.03 -11.55 0.06
C SER A 194 6.75 -11.72 1.40
N SER A 195 8.07 -11.66 1.36
CA SER A 195 8.95 -11.82 2.52
C SER A 195 10.09 -10.82 2.47
N ALA A 196 10.44 -10.28 3.62
CA ALA A 196 11.57 -9.37 3.81
C ALA A 196 12.75 -10.03 4.53
N ASP A 197 12.76 -11.35 4.68
CA ASP A 197 13.67 -12.08 5.57
C ASP A 197 15.02 -12.42 4.93
N LEU A 198 15.11 -12.38 3.60
CA LEU A 198 16.30 -12.81 2.87
C LEU A 198 17.03 -11.64 2.20
N PRO A 199 18.37 -11.62 2.25
CA PRO A 199 19.17 -10.69 1.47
C PRO A 199 19.14 -11.06 -0.02
N LEU A 200 19.67 -10.18 -0.88
CA LEU A 200 19.87 -10.47 -2.28
C LEU A 200 20.81 -11.66 -2.46
N SER A 201 20.46 -12.59 -3.34
CA SER A 201 21.37 -13.65 -3.81
C SER A 201 22.48 -13.06 -4.69
N ALA A 202 23.54 -13.82 -4.92
CA ALA A 202 24.62 -13.41 -5.81
C ALA A 202 24.12 -13.14 -7.25
N ALA A 203 23.19 -13.98 -7.75
CA ALA A 203 22.58 -13.79 -9.07
C ALA A 203 21.74 -12.52 -9.14
N GLU A 204 20.93 -12.22 -8.10
CA GLU A 204 20.13 -11.01 -8.02
C GLU A 204 21.00 -9.74 -7.94
N GLN A 205 22.09 -9.80 -7.14
CA GLN A 205 23.07 -8.69 -7.09
C GLN A 205 23.69 -8.44 -8.47
N HIS A 206 24.03 -9.50 -9.19
CA HIS A 206 24.55 -9.40 -10.55
C HIS A 206 23.51 -8.79 -11.51
N ASP A 207 22.26 -9.20 -11.44
CA ASP A 207 21.19 -8.70 -12.28
C ASP A 207 20.91 -7.20 -12.05
N PHE A 208 21.02 -6.73 -10.81
CA PHE A 208 20.88 -5.31 -10.49
C PHE A 208 22.09 -4.47 -10.92
N ALA A 209 23.26 -5.06 -11.02
CA ALA A 209 24.51 -4.34 -11.33
C ALA A 209 24.77 -4.13 -12.83
N GLN A 210 23.96 -4.71 -13.73
CA GLN A 210 24.13 -4.64 -15.20
C GLN A 210 23.71 -3.32 -15.81
#